data_5a715fb1f84266381662a787697e11e9
#
_entry.id   5a715fb1f84266381662a787697e11e9
#
_cell.length_a   1.000
_cell.length_b   1.000
_cell.length_c   1.000
_cell.angle_alpha   90.00
_cell.angle_beta   90.00
_cell.angle_gamma   90.00
#
_symmetry.space_group_name_H-M   'P 1'
#
loop_
_entity.id
_entity.type
_entity.pdbx_description
1 polymer ?
#
loop_
_entity_poly.entity_id
_entity_poly.type
_entity_poly.pdbx_seq_one_letter_code
_entity_poly.pdbx_strand_id
1 'polypeptide(L)'
;MGYALESMRKIRTMREERAGTELTGARRARAAAERERDEKAEARAQFEATKDARRDRIYAAVMGRRVTRDDLDRARAAVTRIDEEGVLLAEAERAAQATLETRDREADAAKVRYAAAARNKAKIEQHRHVWEEEDRRLQELRADMELEEFTGRRMTSDDDDTFD
;
A
#
# COMPACT_ATOMS: atom_id res chain seq x y z
N MET A 1 -25.66 11.45 27.23
CA MET A 1 -26.25 11.23 25.89
C MET A 1 -25.21 10.52 25.00
N GLY A 2 -25.66 9.67 24.03
CA GLY A 2 -24.72 9.03 23.10
C GLY A 2 -24.17 10.04 22.08
N TYR A 3 -22.91 9.83 21.62
CA TYR A 3 -22.30 10.68 20.59
C TYR A 3 -23.06 10.57 19.26
N ALA A 4 -23.64 11.68 18.79
CA ALA A 4 -24.52 11.69 17.61
C ALA A 4 -23.85 11.23 16.30
N LEU A 5 -22.50 11.35 16.19
CA LEU A 5 -21.74 10.97 15.01
C LEU A 5 -21.04 9.60 15.13
N GLU A 6 -21.45 8.76 16.08
CA GLU A 6 -20.81 7.45 16.34
C GLU A 6 -20.85 6.52 15.11
N SER A 7 -21.96 6.52 14.36
CA SER A 7 -22.06 5.77 13.12
C SER A 7 -21.08 6.26 12.05
N MET A 8 -20.91 7.56 11.94
CA MET A 8 -19.94 8.17 11.02
C MET A 8 -18.48 7.83 11.43
N ARG A 9 -18.19 7.81 12.71
CA ARG A 9 -16.89 7.40 13.26
C ARG A 9 -16.57 5.95 12.86
N LYS A 10 -17.52 5.02 13.06
CA LYS A 10 -17.38 3.62 12.66
C LYS A 10 -17.11 3.48 11.16
N ILE A 11 -17.87 4.19 10.32
CA ILE A 11 -17.66 4.17 8.86
C ILE A 11 -16.27 4.69 8.48
N ARG A 12 -15.79 5.77 9.11
CA ARG A 12 -14.45 6.32 8.82
C ARG A 12 -13.34 5.38 9.28
N THR A 13 -13.49 4.70 10.41
CA THR A 13 -12.57 3.67 10.88
C THR A 13 -12.48 2.52 9.88
N MET A 14 -13.62 1.96 9.46
CA MET A 14 -13.66 0.89 8.45
C MET A 14 -13.03 1.31 7.11
N ARG A 15 -13.23 2.56 6.69
CA ARG A 15 -12.62 3.08 5.44
C ARG A 15 -11.09 3.20 5.56
N GLU A 16 -10.58 3.63 6.70
CA GLU A 16 -9.14 3.71 6.94
C GLU A 16 -8.52 2.32 7.00
N GLU A 17 -9.13 1.37 7.70
CA GLU A 17 -8.69 -0.04 7.76
C GLU A 17 -8.65 -0.67 6.37
N ARG A 18 -9.71 -0.48 5.58
CA ARG A 18 -9.77 -0.96 4.20
C ARG A 18 -8.68 -0.35 3.33
N ALA A 19 -8.49 0.98 3.39
CA ALA A 19 -7.44 1.65 2.64
C ALA A 19 -6.03 1.20 3.09
N GLY A 20 -5.83 0.88 4.37
CA GLY A 20 -4.61 0.29 4.92
C GLY A 20 -4.32 -1.09 4.34
N THR A 21 -5.35 -1.94 4.24
CA THR A 21 -5.24 -3.26 3.62
C THR A 21 -4.90 -3.15 2.12
N GLU A 22 -5.57 -2.24 1.40
CA GLU A 22 -5.29 -1.97 -0.02
C GLU A 22 -3.85 -1.47 -0.22
N LEU A 23 -3.36 -0.56 0.61
CA LEU A 23 -1.98 -0.07 0.56
C LEU A 23 -0.96 -1.20 0.81
N THR A 24 -1.23 -2.04 1.78
CA THR A 24 -0.35 -3.19 2.09
C THR A 24 -0.30 -4.17 0.92
N GLY A 25 -1.45 -4.46 0.31
CA GLY A 25 -1.56 -5.30 -0.89
C GLY A 25 -0.79 -4.70 -2.09
N ALA A 26 -0.97 -3.41 -2.35
CA ALA A 26 -0.29 -2.71 -3.43
C ALA A 26 1.24 -2.68 -3.24
N ARG A 27 1.73 -2.47 -2.02
CA ARG A 27 3.16 -2.53 -1.70
C ARG A 27 3.75 -3.93 -1.92
N ARG A 28 3.02 -4.98 -1.56
CA ARG A 28 3.45 -6.37 -1.82
C ARG A 28 3.51 -6.68 -3.31
N ALA A 29 2.50 -6.24 -4.07
CA ALA A 29 2.47 -6.40 -5.52
C ALA A 29 3.62 -5.65 -6.22
N ARG A 30 3.92 -4.42 -5.78
CA ARG A 30 5.09 -3.67 -6.23
C ARG A 30 6.40 -4.41 -5.95
N ALA A 31 6.61 -4.89 -4.73
CA ALA A 31 7.82 -5.62 -4.36
C ALA A 31 7.98 -6.94 -5.13
N ALA A 32 6.88 -7.61 -5.48
CA ALA A 32 6.92 -8.79 -6.34
C ALA A 32 7.33 -8.44 -7.78
N ALA A 33 6.75 -7.37 -8.34
CA ALA A 33 7.10 -6.90 -9.69
C ALA A 33 8.57 -6.41 -9.77
N GLU A 34 9.09 -5.79 -8.71
CA GLU A 34 10.49 -5.38 -8.62
C GLU A 34 11.44 -6.59 -8.67
N ARG A 35 11.15 -7.65 -7.93
CA ARG A 35 11.92 -8.91 -7.99
C ARG A 35 11.86 -9.55 -9.37
N GLU A 36 10.66 -9.59 -9.98
CA GLU A 36 10.50 -10.15 -11.33
C GLU A 36 11.32 -9.36 -12.35
N ARG A 37 11.31 -8.03 -12.29
CA ARG A 37 12.14 -7.18 -13.15
C ARG A 37 13.63 -7.46 -12.95
N ASP A 38 14.09 -7.60 -11.69
CA ASP A 38 15.49 -7.90 -11.39
C ASP A 38 15.91 -9.26 -11.91
N GLU A 39 15.06 -10.29 -11.76
CA GLU A 39 15.30 -11.63 -12.33
C GLU A 39 15.42 -11.60 -13.87
N LYS A 40 14.55 -10.85 -14.56
CA LYS A 40 14.63 -10.72 -16.02
C LYS A 40 15.87 -9.93 -16.48
N ALA A 41 16.22 -8.87 -15.75
CA ALA A 41 17.44 -8.09 -16.01
C ALA A 41 18.69 -8.94 -15.81
N GLU A 42 18.73 -9.77 -14.75
CA GLU A 42 19.85 -10.65 -14.48
C GLU A 42 19.97 -11.75 -15.56
N ALA A 43 18.87 -12.37 -15.95
CA ALA A 43 18.85 -13.38 -17.00
C ALA A 43 19.36 -12.80 -18.33
N ARG A 44 18.97 -11.58 -18.68
CA ARG A 44 19.51 -10.88 -19.87
C ARG A 44 20.99 -10.59 -19.72
N ALA A 45 21.45 -10.10 -18.58
CA ALA A 45 22.86 -9.80 -18.36
C ALA A 45 23.73 -11.07 -18.47
N GLN A 46 23.28 -12.20 -17.92
CA GLN A 46 23.97 -13.51 -18.06
C GLN A 46 24.01 -14.00 -19.51
N PHE A 47 22.92 -13.81 -20.26
CA PHE A 47 22.88 -14.13 -21.67
C PHE A 47 23.87 -13.27 -22.45
N GLU A 48 23.88 -11.95 -22.29
CA GLU A 48 24.81 -11.06 -22.99
C GLU A 48 26.28 -11.38 -22.66
N ALA A 49 26.58 -11.75 -21.43
CA ALA A 49 27.94 -12.16 -21.02
C ALA A 49 28.41 -13.46 -21.71
N THR A 50 27.51 -14.32 -22.17
CA THR A 50 27.85 -15.62 -22.77
C THR A 50 27.60 -15.69 -24.29
N LYS A 51 26.85 -14.75 -24.82
CA LYS A 51 26.37 -14.71 -26.22
C LYS A 51 27.50 -14.85 -27.24
N ASP A 52 28.54 -14.04 -27.11
CA ASP A 52 29.66 -14.04 -28.07
C ASP A 52 30.46 -15.33 -28.00
N ALA A 53 30.74 -15.81 -26.79
CA ALA A 53 31.42 -17.11 -26.63
C ALA A 53 30.58 -18.29 -27.19
N ARG A 54 29.25 -18.23 -27.12
CA ARG A 54 28.35 -19.22 -27.74
C ARG A 54 28.42 -19.14 -29.27
N ARG A 55 28.44 -17.94 -29.86
CA ARG A 55 28.61 -17.72 -31.30
C ARG A 55 29.96 -18.21 -31.80
N ASP A 56 31.05 -17.84 -31.08
CA ASP A 56 32.41 -18.25 -31.43
C ASP A 56 32.56 -19.76 -31.47
N ARG A 57 31.97 -20.49 -30.52
CA ARG A 57 31.95 -21.96 -30.52
C ARG A 57 31.30 -22.53 -31.77
N ILE A 58 30.16 -21.93 -32.23
CA ILE A 58 29.47 -22.38 -33.43
C ILE A 58 30.34 -22.12 -34.63
N TYR A 59 30.98 -20.96 -34.78
CA TYR A 59 31.86 -20.65 -35.89
C TYR A 59 33.14 -21.49 -35.88
N ALA A 60 33.77 -21.69 -34.74
CA ALA A 60 34.93 -22.56 -34.60
C ALA A 60 34.67 -24.01 -35.03
N ALA A 61 33.43 -24.47 -34.89
CA ALA A 61 33.03 -25.80 -35.33
C ALA A 61 32.99 -25.98 -36.86
N VAL A 62 32.89 -24.91 -37.64
CA VAL A 62 32.78 -24.93 -39.11
C VAL A 62 33.97 -24.30 -39.81
N MET A 63 34.73 -23.44 -39.12
CA MET A 63 35.90 -22.76 -39.71
C MET A 63 37.15 -23.68 -39.78
N GLY A 64 37.95 -23.52 -40.85
CA GLY A 64 39.23 -24.22 -41.01
C GLY A 64 39.14 -25.69 -41.44
N ARG A 65 37.96 -26.20 -41.77
CA ARG A 65 37.76 -27.58 -42.25
C ARG A 65 36.78 -27.68 -43.41
N ARG A 66 36.83 -28.77 -44.14
CA ARG A 66 35.80 -29.05 -45.17
C ARG A 66 34.46 -29.32 -44.48
N VAL A 67 33.45 -28.49 -44.77
CA VAL A 67 32.10 -28.63 -44.24
C VAL A 67 31.11 -28.79 -45.37
N THR A 68 30.02 -29.47 -45.13
CA THR A 68 28.89 -29.61 -46.06
C THR A 68 28.01 -28.36 -46.01
N ARG A 69 27.18 -28.19 -47.04
CA ARG A 69 26.16 -27.13 -47.04
C ARG A 69 25.23 -27.23 -45.84
N ASP A 70 24.83 -28.44 -45.49
CA ASP A 70 23.96 -28.72 -44.32
C ASP A 70 24.60 -28.33 -43.01
N ASP A 71 25.95 -28.46 -42.87
CA ASP A 71 26.68 -28.01 -41.69
C ASP A 71 26.65 -26.49 -41.56
N LEU A 72 26.80 -25.79 -42.68
CA LEU A 72 26.69 -24.32 -42.69
C LEU A 72 25.27 -23.85 -42.36
N ASP A 73 24.26 -24.47 -42.90
CA ASP A 73 22.87 -24.12 -42.67
C ASP A 73 22.48 -24.39 -41.19
N ARG A 74 22.98 -25.49 -40.57
CA ARG A 74 22.84 -25.77 -39.14
C ARG A 74 23.53 -24.71 -38.29
N ALA A 75 24.74 -24.32 -38.65
CA ALA A 75 25.48 -23.28 -37.93
C ALA A 75 24.73 -21.94 -37.99
N ARG A 76 24.25 -21.52 -39.16
CA ARG A 76 23.43 -20.29 -39.29
C ARG A 76 22.17 -20.36 -38.45
N ALA A 77 21.42 -21.45 -38.52
CA ALA A 77 20.23 -21.63 -37.69
C ALA A 77 20.52 -21.59 -36.18
N ALA A 78 21.69 -22.09 -35.75
CA ALA A 78 22.10 -22.02 -34.35
C ALA A 78 22.43 -20.60 -33.93
N VAL A 79 23.09 -19.78 -34.77
CA VAL A 79 23.33 -18.36 -34.51
C VAL A 79 22.02 -17.58 -34.46
N THR A 80 21.11 -17.80 -35.41
CA THR A 80 19.78 -17.16 -35.43
C THR A 80 19.01 -17.42 -34.15
N ARG A 81 19.04 -18.66 -33.62
CA ARG A 81 18.40 -18.98 -32.33
C ARG A 81 18.99 -18.20 -31.15
N ILE A 82 20.31 -17.96 -31.14
CA ILE A 82 20.94 -17.13 -30.11
C ILE A 82 20.43 -15.69 -30.22
N ASP A 83 20.27 -15.16 -31.42
CA ASP A 83 19.75 -13.81 -31.63
C ASP A 83 18.28 -13.69 -31.21
N GLU A 84 17.45 -14.67 -31.56
CA GLU A 84 16.06 -14.76 -31.14
C GLU A 84 15.91 -14.86 -29.60
N GLU A 85 16.78 -15.67 -28.95
CA GLU A 85 16.85 -15.75 -27.49
C GLU A 85 17.13 -14.38 -26.86
N GLY A 86 18.08 -13.63 -27.41
CA GLY A 86 18.40 -12.28 -26.94
C GLY A 86 17.23 -11.30 -27.08
N VAL A 87 16.49 -11.37 -28.19
CA VAL A 87 15.29 -10.56 -28.40
C VAL A 87 14.23 -10.88 -27.36
N LEU A 88 13.93 -12.16 -27.13
CA LEU A 88 12.94 -12.59 -26.17
C LEU A 88 13.28 -12.16 -24.73
N LEU A 89 14.56 -12.25 -24.33
CA LEU A 89 15.00 -11.79 -23.02
C LEU A 89 14.86 -10.27 -22.87
N ALA A 90 15.17 -9.51 -23.92
CA ALA A 90 15.00 -8.06 -23.90
C ALA A 90 13.53 -7.65 -23.84
N GLU A 91 12.65 -8.35 -24.53
CA GLU A 91 11.20 -8.14 -24.46
C GLU A 91 10.63 -8.49 -23.08
N ALA A 92 11.08 -9.60 -22.48
CA ALA A 92 10.68 -10.02 -21.15
C ALA A 92 11.09 -8.99 -20.07
N GLU A 93 12.30 -8.44 -20.15
CA GLU A 93 12.75 -7.39 -19.24
C GLU A 93 11.91 -6.10 -19.39
N ARG A 94 11.65 -5.68 -20.65
CA ARG A 94 10.79 -4.50 -20.90
C ARG A 94 9.37 -4.68 -20.37
N ALA A 95 8.79 -5.87 -20.55
CA ALA A 95 7.46 -6.18 -20.04
C ALA A 95 7.43 -6.16 -18.51
N ALA A 96 8.44 -6.72 -17.84
CA ALA A 96 8.57 -6.68 -16.40
C ALA A 96 8.75 -5.24 -15.87
N GLN A 97 9.55 -4.42 -16.56
CA GLN A 97 9.72 -3.00 -16.24
C GLN A 97 8.40 -2.22 -16.35
N ALA A 98 7.62 -2.43 -17.41
CA ALA A 98 6.31 -1.79 -17.57
C ALA A 98 5.31 -2.22 -16.48
N THR A 99 5.39 -3.49 -16.08
CA THR A 99 4.60 -4.01 -14.95
C THR A 99 4.98 -3.31 -13.64
N LEU A 100 6.27 -3.18 -13.34
CA LEU A 100 6.75 -2.47 -12.15
C LEU A 100 6.25 -1.02 -12.11
N GLU A 101 6.37 -0.28 -13.22
CA GLU A 101 5.88 1.09 -13.32
C GLU A 101 4.38 1.22 -13.05
N THR A 102 3.61 0.22 -13.49
CA THR A 102 2.17 0.17 -13.22
C THR A 102 1.90 -0.06 -11.73
N ARG A 103 2.62 -1.01 -11.10
CA ARG A 103 2.50 -1.29 -9.67
C ARG A 103 2.99 -0.13 -8.79
N ASP A 104 3.99 0.62 -9.21
CA ASP A 104 4.43 1.85 -8.54
C ASP A 104 3.30 2.88 -8.49
N ARG A 105 2.66 3.16 -9.62
CA ARG A 105 1.51 4.09 -9.67
C ARG A 105 0.34 3.63 -8.81
N GLU A 106 0.03 2.33 -8.80
CA GLU A 106 -1.01 1.75 -7.95
C GLU A 106 -0.69 1.90 -6.46
N ALA A 107 0.56 1.67 -6.06
CA ALA A 107 1.02 1.82 -4.69
C ALA A 107 0.96 3.29 -4.23
N ASP A 108 1.37 4.23 -5.07
CA ASP A 108 1.29 5.66 -4.79
C ASP A 108 -0.17 6.12 -4.68
N ALA A 109 -1.04 5.68 -5.56
CA ALA A 109 -2.47 5.97 -5.48
C ALA A 109 -3.10 5.40 -4.19
N ALA A 110 -2.75 4.18 -3.80
CA ALA A 110 -3.21 3.58 -2.53
C ALA A 110 -2.69 4.35 -1.31
N LYS A 111 -1.44 4.82 -1.33
CA LYS A 111 -0.86 5.68 -0.29
C LYS A 111 -1.63 6.98 -0.11
N VAL A 112 -2.00 7.63 -1.20
CA VAL A 112 -2.80 8.87 -1.17
C VAL A 112 -4.20 8.60 -0.59
N ARG A 113 -4.86 7.50 -1.00
CA ARG A 113 -6.18 7.10 -0.46
C ARG A 113 -6.12 6.81 1.03
N TYR A 114 -5.11 6.07 1.48
CA TYR A 114 -4.91 5.78 2.90
C TYR A 114 -4.69 7.06 3.70
N ALA A 115 -3.82 7.96 3.26
CA ALA A 115 -3.57 9.23 3.93
C ALA A 115 -4.83 10.10 4.04
N ALA A 116 -5.68 10.10 3.01
CA ALA A 116 -6.96 10.81 3.05
C ALA A 116 -7.95 10.18 4.06
N ALA A 117 -8.05 8.85 4.08
CA ALA A 117 -8.90 8.12 5.03
C ALA A 117 -8.43 8.32 6.48
N ALA A 118 -7.12 8.24 6.73
CA ALA A 118 -6.52 8.49 8.05
C ALA A 118 -6.79 9.91 8.55
N ARG A 119 -6.64 10.93 7.69
CA ARG A 119 -7.00 12.31 8.03
C ARG A 119 -8.48 12.48 8.37
N ASN A 120 -9.36 11.81 7.61
CA ASN A 120 -10.80 11.87 7.86
C ASN A 120 -11.19 11.17 9.18
N LYS A 121 -10.53 10.06 9.53
CA LYS A 121 -10.68 9.41 10.83
C LYS A 121 -10.18 10.33 11.95
N ALA A 122 -8.99 10.90 11.83
CA ALA A 122 -8.42 11.78 12.84
C ALA A 122 -9.35 12.98 13.15
N LYS A 123 -9.98 13.58 12.12
CA LYS A 123 -10.94 14.68 12.30
C LYS A 123 -12.16 14.27 13.13
N ILE A 124 -12.73 13.07 12.92
CA ILE A 124 -13.90 12.63 13.68
C ILE A 124 -13.52 12.23 15.11
N GLU A 125 -12.34 11.68 15.33
CA GLU A 125 -11.84 11.37 16.67
C GLU A 125 -11.57 12.65 17.47
N GLN A 126 -11.00 13.68 16.85
CA GLN A 126 -10.84 15.00 17.47
C GLN A 126 -12.18 15.63 17.85
N HIS A 127 -13.17 15.57 16.94
CA HIS A 127 -14.53 16.07 17.22
C HIS A 127 -15.17 15.31 18.38
N ARG A 128 -15.00 14.00 18.43
CA ARG A 128 -15.47 13.18 19.56
C ARG A 128 -14.83 13.61 20.88
N HIS A 129 -13.53 13.82 20.88
CA HIS A 129 -12.81 14.24 22.09
C HIS A 129 -13.34 15.58 22.62
N VAL A 130 -13.52 16.56 21.75
CA VAL A 130 -14.14 17.87 22.13
C VAL A 130 -15.54 17.68 22.69
N TRP A 131 -16.37 16.85 22.03
CA TRP A 131 -17.72 16.56 22.52
C TRP A 131 -17.72 15.89 23.90
N GLU A 132 -16.82 14.93 24.15
CA GLU A 132 -16.67 14.26 25.45
C GLU A 132 -16.25 15.24 26.56
N GLU A 133 -15.39 16.20 26.26
CA GLU A 133 -15.01 17.26 27.22
C GLU A 133 -16.19 18.20 27.52
N GLU A 134 -16.95 18.60 26.49
CA GLU A 134 -18.13 19.45 26.66
C GLU A 134 -19.23 18.73 27.46
N ASP A 135 -19.53 17.48 27.15
CA ASP A 135 -20.53 16.67 27.87
C ASP A 135 -20.14 16.50 29.35
N ARG A 136 -18.85 16.29 29.63
CA ARG A 136 -18.34 16.22 31.01
C ARG A 136 -18.55 17.52 31.76
N ARG A 137 -18.20 18.66 31.17
CA ARG A 137 -18.42 20.00 31.79
C ARG A 137 -19.90 20.26 32.08
N LEU A 138 -20.78 19.88 31.13
CA LEU A 138 -22.22 20.01 31.34
C LEU A 138 -22.75 19.11 32.45
N GLN A 139 -22.21 17.91 32.62
CA GLN A 139 -22.58 17.00 33.70
C GLN A 139 -22.12 17.54 35.06
N GLU A 140 -20.89 18.06 35.16
CA GLU A 140 -20.34 18.73 36.34
C GLU A 140 -21.22 19.91 36.77
N LEU A 141 -21.58 20.77 35.80
CA LEU A 141 -22.43 21.95 36.08
C LEU A 141 -23.83 21.55 36.57
N ARG A 142 -24.42 20.48 35.99
CA ARG A 142 -25.71 19.97 36.50
C ARG A 142 -25.62 19.40 37.91
N ALA A 143 -24.55 18.66 38.18
CA ALA A 143 -24.31 18.14 39.54
C ALA A 143 -24.14 19.25 40.56
N ASP A 144 -23.44 20.31 40.22
CA ASP A 144 -23.27 21.49 41.11
C ASP A 144 -24.61 22.20 41.35
N MET A 145 -25.44 22.39 40.29
CA MET A 145 -26.77 22.97 40.45
C MET A 145 -27.69 22.11 41.32
N GLU A 146 -27.66 20.79 41.18
CA GLU A 146 -28.45 19.87 42.04
C GLU A 146 -28.00 19.96 43.49
N LEU A 147 -26.70 20.11 43.77
CA LEU A 147 -26.18 20.28 45.10
C LEU A 147 -26.61 21.63 45.72
N GLU A 148 -26.60 22.71 44.96
CA GLU A 148 -27.07 24.04 45.40
C GLU A 148 -28.58 24.00 45.72
N GLU A 149 -29.41 23.38 44.88
CA GLU A 149 -30.85 23.23 45.17
C GLU A 149 -31.12 22.38 46.42
N PHE A 150 -30.30 21.33 46.65
CA PHE A 150 -30.46 20.48 47.83
C PHE A 150 -30.07 21.21 49.10
N THR A 151 -28.99 22.01 49.09
CA THR A 151 -28.57 22.83 50.23
C THR A 151 -29.52 23.97 50.49
N GLY A 152 -30.06 24.62 49.44
CA GLY A 152 -31.07 25.67 49.58
C GLY A 152 -32.38 25.19 50.22
N ARG A 153 -32.89 24.00 49.86
CA ARG A 153 -34.07 23.40 50.51
C ARG A 153 -33.87 23.04 51.98
N ARG A 154 -32.69 22.68 52.37
CA ARG A 154 -32.36 22.39 53.78
C ARG A 154 -32.36 23.63 54.64
N MET A 155 -31.89 24.73 54.14
CA MET A 155 -31.88 26.02 54.89
C MET A 155 -33.30 26.61 55.05
N THR A 156 -34.23 26.39 54.10
CA THR A 156 -35.61 26.87 54.24
C THR A 156 -36.50 26.00 55.14
N SER A 157 -36.12 24.73 55.41
CA SER A 157 -36.86 23.85 56.34
C SER A 157 -36.45 24.04 57.80
N ASP A 158 -35.27 24.54 58.10
CA ASP A 158 -34.82 24.82 59.46
C ASP A 158 -35.31 26.17 60.04
N ASP A 159 -35.81 27.07 59.19
CA ASP A 159 -36.35 28.40 59.64
C ASP A 159 -37.84 28.35 60.01
N ASP A 160 -38.56 27.25 59.76
CA ASP A 160 -40.01 27.13 60.04
C ASP A 160 -40.33 26.45 61.36
N ASP A 161 -39.33 25.99 62.16
CA ASP A 161 -39.50 25.30 63.43
C ASP A 161 -39.22 26.16 64.69
N THR A 162 -39.15 27.50 64.55
CA THR A 162 -38.92 28.38 65.72
C THR A 162 -40.00 29.44 65.87
N PHE A 163 -41.27 29.04 65.98
CA PHE A 163 -42.34 29.84 66.59
C PHE A 163 -43.39 28.93 67.24
N ASP A 164 -43.15 28.61 68.50
CA ASP A 164 -44.21 28.35 69.50
C ASP A 164 -43.71 28.72 70.88
#